data_9e1eb745bda88ad9ebd4cf6a1a7ad91c
#
_entry.id   9e1eb745bda88ad9ebd4cf6a1a7ad91c
#
_cell.length_a   1.000
_cell.length_b   1.000
_cell.length_c   1.000
_cell.angle_alpha   90.00
_cell.angle_beta   90.00
_cell.angle_gamma   90.00
#
_symmetry.space_group_name_H-M   'P 1'
#
loop_
_entity.id
_entity.type
_entity.pdbx_description
1 polymer ?
#
loop_
_entity_poly.entity_id
_entity_poly.type
_entity_poly.pdbx_seq_one_letter_code
_entity_poly.pdbx_strand_id
1 'polypeptide(L)'
;YRMGDFYELFFEDAEVASRELQIALTSRNPNAEAPIPMCGVPWHAAEGYVSQLLNKGYKLAFCDQVEDPRAAKGLVERAVTRVYTPGTAVEDVSLEPKGHTYLGALFWSADTDRGGFAWVDVSTGYWAGLHVKKSQELWQWAQKIAPRELLLPEDADVPASLHLTDIQAVRVPLRSHFDYKRSAERVLAAQSVAELGALGLEGRKELVQACGALLAYLEQTQMQDTKHLAPFEPLDLGQHLLIDDVTERNLELFRRLDGRKEIGRAHV
;
A
#
# COMPACT_ATOMS: atom_id res chain seq x y z
N TYR A 1 14.67 9.35 -12.16
CA TYR A 1 15.86 8.74 -12.77
C TYR A 1 17.12 9.20 -12.06
N ARG A 2 17.95 8.28 -11.58
CA ARG A 2 19.23 8.59 -10.96
C ARG A 2 20.21 9.13 -12.01
N MET A 3 20.62 10.38 -11.86
CA MET A 3 21.55 11.08 -12.73
C MET A 3 22.65 11.74 -11.89
N GLY A 4 23.77 11.03 -11.69
CA GLY A 4 24.83 11.49 -10.77
C GLY A 4 24.31 11.65 -9.34
N ASP A 5 24.38 12.85 -8.78
CA ASP A 5 23.97 13.18 -7.42
C ASP A 5 22.51 13.62 -7.28
N PHE A 6 21.72 13.51 -8.37
CA PHE A 6 20.32 13.90 -8.40
C PHE A 6 19.41 12.75 -8.81
N TYR A 7 18.16 12.79 -8.33
CA TYR A 7 17.03 12.17 -8.99
C TYR A 7 16.34 13.23 -9.84
N GLU A 8 16.28 12.99 -11.13
CA GLU A 8 15.70 13.88 -12.14
C GLU A 8 14.37 13.33 -12.64
N LEU A 9 13.42 14.24 -12.83
CA LEU A 9 12.11 13.98 -13.44
C LEU A 9 12.02 14.78 -14.73
N PHE A 10 11.28 14.25 -15.72
CA PHE A 10 11.18 14.81 -17.05
C PHE A 10 9.73 14.92 -17.49
N PHE A 11 9.47 15.75 -18.52
CA PHE A 11 8.17 15.93 -19.14
C PHE A 11 7.08 16.32 -18.11
N GLU A 12 5.91 15.69 -18.22
CA GLU A 12 4.76 15.93 -17.34
C GLU A 12 5.09 15.65 -15.86
N ASP A 13 5.88 14.61 -15.58
CA ASP A 13 6.32 14.29 -14.19
C ASP A 13 7.13 15.43 -13.59
N ALA A 14 7.94 16.14 -14.38
CA ALA A 14 8.71 17.29 -13.91
C ALA A 14 7.81 18.47 -13.58
N GLU A 15 6.80 18.73 -14.38
CA GLU A 15 5.82 19.81 -14.16
C GLU A 15 5.00 19.55 -12.89
N VAL A 16 4.51 18.30 -12.74
CA VAL A 16 3.78 17.88 -11.54
C VAL A 16 4.66 17.99 -10.31
N ALA A 17 5.86 17.39 -10.32
CA ALA A 17 6.75 17.39 -9.16
C ALA A 17 7.20 18.82 -8.78
N SER A 18 7.54 19.66 -9.76
CA SER A 18 7.89 21.05 -9.51
C SER A 18 6.79 21.80 -8.79
N ARG A 19 5.56 21.66 -9.22
CA ARG A 19 4.39 22.29 -8.59
C ARG A 19 4.13 21.75 -7.19
N GLU A 20 4.12 20.42 -7.03
CA GLU A 20 3.75 19.77 -5.77
C GLU A 20 4.82 19.91 -4.68
N LEU A 21 6.08 19.94 -5.06
CA LEU A 21 7.23 20.04 -4.15
C LEU A 21 7.76 21.47 -4.02
N GLN A 22 7.24 22.42 -4.82
CA GLN A 22 7.70 23.82 -4.88
C GLN A 22 9.20 23.92 -5.19
N ILE A 23 9.69 23.08 -6.10
CA ILE A 23 11.07 23.11 -6.61
C ILE A 23 11.15 23.73 -8.00
N ALA A 24 12.32 24.20 -8.38
CA ALA A 24 12.52 24.87 -9.66
C ALA A 24 12.25 23.90 -10.85
N LEU A 25 11.38 24.32 -11.75
CA LEU A 25 11.25 23.71 -13.07
C LEU A 25 12.30 24.35 -14.01
N THR A 26 13.07 23.50 -14.65
CA THR A 26 14.07 23.90 -15.65
C THR A 26 13.83 23.12 -16.93
N SER A 27 14.72 23.21 -17.87
CA SER A 27 14.65 22.40 -19.11
C SER A 27 16.01 21.79 -19.44
N ARG A 28 15.96 20.56 -19.89
CA ARG A 28 17.11 19.94 -20.56
C ARG A 28 17.16 20.42 -22.00
N ASN A 29 18.35 20.83 -22.44
CA ASN A 29 18.55 21.43 -23.75
C ASN A 29 17.68 22.71 -23.97
N PRO A 30 17.85 23.78 -23.16
CA PRO A 30 17.00 24.98 -23.21
C PRO A 30 17.04 25.70 -24.57
N ASN A 31 18.08 25.47 -25.38
CA ASN A 31 18.24 26.04 -26.73
C ASN A 31 17.71 25.16 -27.85
N ALA A 32 17.08 24.02 -27.54
CA ALA A 32 16.45 23.16 -28.53
C ALA A 32 15.11 23.76 -29.01
N GLU A 33 14.68 23.38 -30.19
CA GLU A 33 13.39 23.79 -30.77
C GLU A 33 12.20 23.35 -29.85
N ALA A 34 12.35 22.24 -29.13
CA ALA A 34 11.42 21.76 -28.10
C ALA A 34 12.22 21.38 -26.83
N PRO A 35 12.40 22.32 -25.88
CA PRO A 35 13.07 22.05 -24.63
C PRO A 35 12.29 21.04 -23.78
N ILE A 36 12.97 20.08 -23.17
CA ILE A 36 12.35 19.06 -22.33
C ILE A 36 12.22 19.62 -20.90
N PRO A 37 11.00 19.76 -20.36
CA PRO A 37 10.80 20.14 -18.97
C PRO A 37 11.52 19.17 -18.03
N MET A 38 12.22 19.68 -17.03
CA MET A 38 13.01 18.91 -16.09
C MET A 38 12.98 19.56 -14.70
N CYS A 39 12.91 18.75 -13.66
CA CYS A 39 13.23 19.15 -12.30
C CYS A 39 14.05 18.04 -11.63
N GLY A 40 14.64 18.33 -10.48
CA GLY A 40 15.43 17.32 -9.79
C GLY A 40 15.62 17.64 -8.32
N VAL A 41 15.87 16.59 -7.54
CA VAL A 41 16.15 16.66 -6.11
C VAL A 41 17.47 15.95 -5.81
N PRO A 42 18.27 16.43 -4.85
CA PRO A 42 19.49 15.74 -4.44
C PRO A 42 19.15 14.34 -3.92
N TRP A 43 19.91 13.32 -4.31
CA TRP A 43 19.61 11.94 -3.95
C TRP A 43 19.59 11.70 -2.44
N HIS A 44 20.46 12.35 -1.69
CA HIS A 44 20.55 12.25 -0.23
C HIS A 44 19.38 12.92 0.51
N ALA A 45 18.62 13.77 -0.16
CA ALA A 45 17.44 14.43 0.38
C ALA A 45 16.14 13.87 -0.21
N ALA A 46 16.21 12.86 -1.09
CA ALA A 46 15.07 12.35 -1.84
C ALA A 46 13.94 11.84 -0.95
N GLU A 47 14.24 11.20 0.18
CA GLU A 47 13.26 10.64 1.11
C GLU A 47 12.21 11.67 1.58
N GLY A 48 12.64 12.88 1.92
CA GLY A 48 11.72 13.95 2.33
C GLY A 48 10.77 14.39 1.21
N TYR A 49 11.25 14.42 -0.03
CA TYR A 49 10.42 14.74 -1.21
C TYR A 49 9.49 13.59 -1.58
N VAL A 50 9.96 12.36 -1.46
CA VAL A 50 9.14 11.15 -1.66
C VAL A 50 7.98 11.14 -0.69
N SER A 51 8.21 11.37 0.60
CA SER A 51 7.18 11.45 1.64
C SER A 51 6.10 12.49 1.29
N GLN A 52 6.51 13.67 0.82
CA GLN A 52 5.56 14.72 0.44
C GLN A 52 4.64 14.28 -0.72
N LEU A 53 5.20 13.63 -1.75
CA LEU A 53 4.43 13.16 -2.89
C LEU A 53 3.51 11.98 -2.51
N LEU A 54 4.00 11.04 -1.69
CA LEU A 54 3.18 9.93 -1.21
C LEU A 54 2.00 10.40 -0.36
N ASN A 55 2.22 11.40 0.51
CA ASN A 55 1.14 11.99 1.32
C ASN A 55 0.06 12.70 0.46
N LYS A 56 0.43 13.12 -0.75
CA LYS A 56 -0.51 13.67 -1.76
C LYS A 56 -1.11 12.59 -2.67
N GLY A 57 -0.82 11.31 -2.42
CA GLY A 57 -1.37 10.17 -3.14
C GLY A 57 -0.63 9.79 -4.42
N TYR A 58 0.51 10.40 -4.73
CA TYR A 58 1.30 10.03 -5.90
C TYR A 58 2.04 8.71 -5.68
N LYS A 59 2.27 7.97 -6.78
CA LYS A 59 3.13 6.79 -6.81
C LYS A 59 4.44 7.16 -7.49
N LEU A 60 5.55 6.64 -7.00
CA LEU A 60 6.89 7.00 -7.47
C LEU A 60 7.69 5.76 -7.87
N ALA A 61 8.17 5.75 -9.10
CA ALA A 61 9.08 4.73 -9.58
C ALA A 61 10.52 5.27 -9.55
N PHE A 62 11.39 4.58 -8.86
CA PHE A 62 12.83 4.88 -8.82
C PHE A 62 13.56 4.09 -9.89
N CYS A 63 14.26 4.80 -10.74
CA CYS A 63 15.07 4.24 -11.80
C CYS A 63 16.55 4.52 -11.49
N ASP A 64 17.23 3.49 -10.99
CA ASP A 64 18.63 3.55 -10.60
C ASP A 64 19.56 2.97 -11.66
N GLN A 65 20.85 3.29 -11.53
CA GLN A 65 21.90 2.69 -12.34
C GLN A 65 22.12 1.25 -11.84
N VAL A 66 21.97 0.28 -12.72
CA VAL A 66 22.15 -1.15 -12.40
C VAL A 66 23.48 -1.69 -12.89
N GLU A 67 24.27 -0.88 -13.62
CA GLU A 67 25.58 -1.20 -14.12
C GLU A 67 26.64 -0.29 -13.48
N ASP A 68 27.86 -0.81 -13.24
CA ASP A 68 28.98 0.01 -12.78
C ASP A 68 29.35 1.03 -13.87
N PRO A 69 29.30 2.35 -13.57
CA PRO A 69 29.66 3.40 -14.52
C PRO A 69 31.07 3.27 -15.08
N ARG A 70 31.99 2.60 -14.35
CA ARG A 70 33.38 2.37 -14.76
C ARG A 70 33.54 1.23 -15.75
N ALA A 71 32.56 0.31 -15.78
CA ALA A 71 32.53 -0.84 -16.70
C ALA A 71 31.72 -0.56 -17.96
N ALA A 72 30.84 0.44 -17.94
CA ALA A 72 29.95 0.77 -19.05
C ALA A 72 30.73 1.28 -20.27
N LYS A 73 30.48 0.67 -21.42
CA LYS A 73 31.02 1.10 -22.73
C LYS A 73 30.12 2.11 -23.46
N GLY A 74 29.33 2.88 -22.72
CA GLY A 74 28.37 3.82 -23.28
C GLY A 74 27.48 4.43 -22.22
N LEU A 75 26.17 4.51 -22.49
CA LEU A 75 25.21 4.95 -21.50
C LEU A 75 25.03 3.84 -20.45
N VAL A 76 25.19 4.19 -19.18
CA VAL A 76 25.00 3.28 -18.05
C VAL A 76 23.56 2.76 -18.05
N GLU A 77 23.38 1.45 -17.93
CA GLU A 77 22.08 0.80 -17.88
C GLU A 77 21.32 1.23 -16.61
N ARG A 78 20.03 1.47 -16.79
CA ARG A 78 19.11 1.87 -15.70
C ARG A 78 17.88 0.98 -15.72
N ALA A 79 17.42 0.63 -14.54
CA ALA A 79 16.18 -0.10 -14.38
C ALA A 79 15.34 0.50 -13.23
N VAL A 80 14.04 0.26 -13.26
CA VAL A 80 13.18 0.55 -12.10
C VAL A 80 13.57 -0.44 -11.00
N THR A 81 14.07 0.08 -9.88
CA THR A 81 14.54 -0.71 -8.74
C THR A 81 13.52 -0.77 -7.62
N ARG A 82 12.69 0.25 -7.50
CA ARG A 82 11.63 0.35 -6.47
C ARG A 82 10.47 1.18 -6.96
N VAL A 83 9.27 0.82 -6.50
CA VAL A 83 8.05 1.63 -6.67
C VAL A 83 7.49 1.90 -5.28
N TYR A 84 7.43 3.15 -4.89
CA TYR A 84 6.78 3.57 -3.66
C TYR A 84 5.34 3.95 -3.93
N THR A 85 4.43 3.47 -3.07
CA THR A 85 3.01 3.85 -3.07
C THR A 85 2.60 4.29 -1.67
N PRO A 86 1.49 5.01 -1.50
CA PRO A 86 1.05 5.44 -0.17
C PRO A 86 0.90 4.31 0.85
N GLY A 87 0.52 3.11 0.41
CA GLY A 87 0.34 1.93 1.26
C GLY A 87 1.59 1.07 1.44
N THR A 88 2.66 1.29 0.64
CA THR A 88 3.90 0.50 0.70
C THR A 88 5.12 1.30 1.16
N ALA A 89 4.91 2.54 1.64
CA ALA A 89 5.99 3.36 2.18
C ALA A 89 6.50 2.79 3.51
N VAL A 90 7.83 2.61 3.62
CA VAL A 90 8.50 2.16 4.85
C VAL A 90 8.75 3.37 5.76
N GLU A 91 8.94 3.16 7.06
CA GLU A 91 9.08 4.23 8.08
C GLU A 91 10.10 5.32 7.75
N ASP A 92 11.19 4.99 7.06
CA ASP A 92 12.23 5.95 6.65
C ASP A 92 11.71 7.06 5.72
N VAL A 93 10.56 6.81 5.08
CA VAL A 93 9.92 7.73 4.12
C VAL A 93 8.68 8.40 4.72
N SER A 94 8.21 7.99 5.89
CA SER A 94 7.01 8.54 6.53
C SER A 94 7.35 9.72 7.44
N LEU A 95 6.67 10.87 7.22
CA LEU A 95 6.80 12.07 8.07
C LEU A 95 6.03 11.98 9.40
N GLU A 96 5.20 10.95 9.59
CA GLU A 96 4.46 10.75 10.84
C GLU A 96 5.04 9.60 11.69
N PRO A 97 5.69 9.90 12.82
CA PRO A 97 6.46 8.92 13.61
C PRO A 97 5.65 7.86 14.38
N LYS A 98 4.33 7.81 14.28
CA LYS A 98 3.48 7.00 15.19
C LYS A 98 2.23 6.36 14.58
N GLY A 99 2.08 6.27 13.28
CA GLY A 99 0.93 5.64 12.65
C GLY A 99 1.33 4.41 11.83
N HIS A 100 0.67 3.28 12.03
CA HIS A 100 0.79 2.15 11.11
C HIS A 100 0.35 2.57 9.70
N THR A 101 1.15 2.26 8.70
CA THR A 101 0.81 2.48 7.30
C THR A 101 0.37 1.16 6.69
N TYR A 102 -0.95 0.95 6.63
CA TYR A 102 -1.49 -0.29 6.08
C TYR A 102 -1.75 -0.18 4.57
N LEU A 103 -1.37 -1.23 3.85
CA LEU A 103 -1.92 -1.59 2.55
C LEU A 103 -3.04 -2.59 2.78
N GLY A 104 -4.24 -2.35 2.26
CA GLY A 104 -5.39 -3.23 2.36
C GLY A 104 -5.75 -3.86 1.02
N ALA A 105 -6.43 -5.02 1.05
CA ALA A 105 -7.10 -5.59 -0.11
C ALA A 105 -8.46 -6.16 0.30
N LEU A 106 -9.47 -5.90 -0.51
CA LEU A 106 -10.83 -6.31 -0.25
C LEU A 106 -11.41 -7.04 -1.47
N PHE A 107 -12.03 -8.18 -1.21
CA PHE A 107 -12.75 -8.95 -2.20
C PHE A 107 -14.15 -9.35 -1.68
N TRP A 108 -15.16 -9.09 -2.48
CA TRP A 108 -16.54 -9.52 -2.24
C TRP A 108 -17.01 -10.40 -3.37
N SER A 109 -17.62 -11.54 -3.03
CA SER A 109 -18.24 -12.44 -3.99
C SER A 109 -19.76 -12.39 -3.83
N ALA A 110 -20.44 -11.89 -4.86
CA ALA A 110 -21.91 -11.90 -4.90
C ALA A 110 -22.49 -13.32 -4.96
N ASP A 111 -21.75 -14.26 -5.56
CA ASP A 111 -22.20 -15.65 -5.71
C ASP A 111 -22.27 -16.38 -4.36
N THR A 112 -21.35 -16.10 -3.46
CA THR A 112 -21.27 -16.76 -2.14
C THR A 112 -21.86 -15.91 -1.03
N ASP A 113 -22.18 -14.65 -1.30
CA ASP A 113 -22.56 -13.62 -0.31
C ASP A 113 -21.54 -13.55 0.85
N ARG A 114 -20.27 -13.53 0.49
CA ARG A 114 -19.13 -13.51 1.43
C ARG A 114 -18.04 -12.59 0.95
N GLY A 115 -17.24 -12.12 1.89
CA GLY A 115 -16.09 -11.25 1.60
C GLY A 115 -14.89 -11.51 2.46
N GLY A 116 -13.74 -11.15 1.92
CA GLY A 116 -12.46 -11.14 2.62
C GLY A 116 -11.83 -9.75 2.59
N PHE A 117 -11.28 -9.34 3.71
CA PHE A 117 -10.46 -8.15 3.83
C PHE A 117 -9.16 -8.53 4.52
N ALA A 118 -8.04 -8.21 3.88
CA ALA A 118 -6.70 -8.42 4.41
C ALA A 118 -5.95 -7.09 4.41
N TRP A 119 -5.01 -6.92 5.33
CA TRP A 119 -4.12 -5.75 5.39
C TRP A 119 -2.73 -6.15 5.85
N VAL A 120 -1.75 -5.36 5.46
CA VAL A 120 -0.34 -5.55 5.80
C VAL A 120 0.30 -4.22 6.14
N ASP A 121 1.11 -4.21 7.17
CA ASP A 121 2.09 -3.17 7.46
C ASP A 121 3.44 -3.64 6.89
N VAL A 122 3.85 -3.00 5.80
CA VAL A 122 5.05 -3.41 5.06
C VAL A 122 6.32 -3.18 5.87
N SER A 123 6.32 -2.20 6.78
CA SER A 123 7.49 -1.85 7.60
C SER A 123 7.80 -2.90 8.64
N THR A 124 6.75 -3.48 9.26
CA THR A 124 6.89 -4.47 10.32
C THR A 124 6.74 -5.90 9.81
N GLY A 125 6.20 -6.08 8.61
CA GLY A 125 5.81 -7.37 8.06
C GLY A 125 4.54 -7.95 8.69
N TYR A 126 3.89 -7.22 9.63
CA TYR A 126 2.63 -7.66 10.22
C TYR A 126 1.50 -7.65 9.19
N TRP A 127 0.76 -8.74 9.09
CA TRP A 127 -0.41 -8.83 8.25
C TRP A 127 -1.49 -9.71 8.85
N ALA A 128 -2.72 -9.32 8.62
CA ALA A 128 -3.88 -9.96 9.17
C ALA A 128 -5.07 -9.86 8.22
N GLY A 129 -6.15 -10.55 8.54
CA GLY A 129 -7.35 -10.45 7.72
C GLY A 129 -8.56 -11.11 8.36
N LEU A 130 -9.73 -10.82 7.80
CA LEU A 130 -11.02 -11.31 8.26
C LEU A 130 -11.91 -11.76 7.11
N HIS A 131 -12.79 -12.68 7.41
CA HIS A 131 -13.77 -13.22 6.48
C HIS A 131 -15.16 -12.97 7.03
N VAL A 132 -16.03 -12.36 6.23
CA VAL A 132 -17.38 -11.92 6.65
C VAL A 132 -18.46 -12.46 5.75
N LYS A 133 -19.69 -12.48 6.28
CA LYS A 133 -20.89 -12.90 5.57
C LYS A 133 -21.76 -11.72 5.10
N LYS A 134 -21.38 -10.48 5.43
CA LYS A 134 -22.14 -9.28 5.07
C LYS A 134 -21.18 -8.23 4.50
N SER A 135 -21.52 -7.68 3.35
CA SER A 135 -20.71 -6.65 2.70
C SER A 135 -20.53 -5.41 3.58
N GLN A 136 -21.55 -5.04 4.34
CA GLN A 136 -21.49 -3.89 5.25
C GLN A 136 -20.41 -4.06 6.33
N GLU A 137 -20.27 -5.26 6.92
CA GLU A 137 -19.22 -5.55 7.91
C GLU A 137 -17.82 -5.39 7.30
N LEU A 138 -17.65 -5.85 6.05
CA LEU A 138 -16.39 -5.73 5.32
C LEU A 138 -15.93 -4.28 5.20
N TRP A 139 -16.85 -3.41 4.80
CA TRP A 139 -16.58 -1.99 4.65
C TRP A 139 -16.35 -1.27 5.98
N GLN A 140 -17.08 -1.62 7.04
CA GLN A 140 -16.85 -1.10 8.38
C GLN A 140 -15.43 -1.42 8.87
N TRP A 141 -14.96 -2.64 8.62
CA TRP A 141 -13.59 -3.01 8.94
C TRP A 141 -12.54 -2.27 8.11
N ALA A 142 -12.80 -2.08 6.82
CA ALA A 142 -11.91 -1.28 5.98
C ALA A 142 -11.80 0.17 6.49
N GLN A 143 -12.89 0.77 6.95
CA GLN A 143 -12.87 2.09 7.58
C GLN A 143 -12.15 2.10 8.93
N LYS A 144 -12.31 1.06 9.74
CA LYS A 144 -11.68 0.96 11.07
C LYS A 144 -10.16 0.77 10.97
N ILE A 145 -9.71 -0.08 10.06
CA ILE A 145 -8.27 -0.27 9.79
C ILE A 145 -7.70 0.95 9.08
N ALA A 146 -8.51 1.62 8.26
CA ALA A 146 -8.16 2.83 7.52
C ALA A 146 -6.83 2.68 6.75
N PRO A 147 -6.68 1.67 5.86
CA PRO A 147 -5.46 1.51 5.09
C PRO A 147 -5.23 2.75 4.24
N ARG A 148 -4.00 3.21 4.10
CA ARG A 148 -3.69 4.34 3.21
C ARG A 148 -3.98 4.03 1.75
N GLU A 149 -3.87 2.76 1.38
CA GLU A 149 -4.14 2.27 0.04
C GLU A 149 -4.98 0.99 0.14
N LEU A 150 -6.09 0.91 -0.60
CA LEU A 150 -7.01 -0.23 -0.61
C LEU A 150 -7.13 -0.78 -2.02
N LEU A 151 -6.67 -2.02 -2.20
CA LEU A 151 -6.79 -2.74 -3.46
C LEU A 151 -8.19 -3.30 -3.62
N LEU A 152 -8.80 -3.03 -4.76
CA LEU A 152 -10.13 -3.50 -5.14
C LEU A 152 -10.07 -4.12 -6.54
N PRO A 153 -10.90 -5.13 -6.85
CA PRO A 153 -11.12 -5.54 -8.24
C PRO A 153 -11.59 -4.35 -9.11
N GLU A 154 -11.23 -4.38 -10.40
CA GLU A 154 -11.62 -3.31 -11.35
C GLU A 154 -13.14 -3.10 -11.42
N ASP A 155 -13.91 -4.18 -11.26
CA ASP A 155 -15.38 -4.24 -11.33
C ASP A 155 -16.07 -4.16 -9.96
N ALA A 156 -15.31 -3.92 -8.87
CA ALA A 156 -15.90 -3.87 -7.54
C ALA A 156 -16.82 -2.65 -7.36
N ASP A 157 -18.03 -2.89 -6.87
CA ASP A 157 -18.93 -1.83 -6.42
C ASP A 157 -18.51 -1.31 -5.04
N VAL A 158 -18.23 -0.01 -4.98
CA VAL A 158 -17.96 0.71 -3.74
C VAL A 158 -19.22 1.43 -3.31
N PRO A 159 -19.79 1.14 -2.13
CA PRO A 159 -20.98 1.83 -1.67
C PRO A 159 -20.78 3.35 -1.61
N ALA A 160 -21.72 4.11 -2.16
CA ALA A 160 -21.67 5.58 -2.17
C ALA A 160 -21.66 6.20 -0.76
N SER A 161 -22.14 5.46 0.24
CA SER A 161 -22.10 5.86 1.65
C SER A 161 -20.71 5.74 2.29
N LEU A 162 -19.75 5.16 1.59
CA LEU A 162 -18.41 4.98 2.10
C LEU A 162 -17.59 6.24 1.83
N HIS A 163 -17.40 7.02 2.86
CA HIS A 163 -16.48 8.16 2.80
C HIS A 163 -15.04 7.64 2.92
N LEU A 164 -14.42 7.32 1.78
CA LEU A 164 -12.99 6.97 1.69
C LEU A 164 -12.11 8.24 1.64
N THR A 165 -12.41 9.24 2.46
CA THR A 165 -11.70 10.54 2.40
C THR A 165 -10.20 10.40 2.61
N ASP A 166 -9.78 9.41 3.38
CA ASP A 166 -8.37 9.18 3.73
C ASP A 166 -7.80 7.85 3.18
N ILE A 167 -8.62 7.11 2.42
CA ILE A 167 -8.24 5.82 1.84
C ILE A 167 -8.14 5.96 0.33
N GLN A 168 -6.95 5.75 -0.22
CA GLN A 168 -6.77 5.70 -1.66
C GLN A 168 -7.19 4.34 -2.23
N ALA A 169 -8.34 4.29 -2.92
CA ALA A 169 -8.78 3.09 -3.61
C ALA A 169 -7.98 2.87 -4.90
N VAL A 170 -7.39 1.69 -5.05
CA VAL A 170 -6.62 1.28 -6.23
C VAL A 170 -7.31 0.10 -6.89
N ARG A 171 -7.73 0.29 -8.12
CA ARG A 171 -8.34 -0.75 -8.92
C ARG A 171 -7.30 -1.59 -9.61
N VAL A 172 -7.36 -2.90 -9.42
CA VAL A 172 -6.41 -3.86 -10.01
C VAL A 172 -7.13 -4.99 -10.75
N PRO A 173 -6.52 -5.55 -11.81
CA PRO A 173 -7.17 -6.59 -12.59
C PRO A 173 -7.47 -7.85 -11.76
N LEU A 174 -8.72 -8.32 -11.84
CA LEU A 174 -9.20 -9.48 -11.09
C LEU A 174 -8.34 -10.73 -11.36
N ARG A 175 -8.03 -11.00 -12.63
CA ARG A 175 -7.32 -12.22 -13.04
C ARG A 175 -5.88 -12.33 -12.52
N SER A 176 -5.19 -11.22 -12.34
CA SER A 176 -3.79 -11.21 -11.89
C SER A 176 -3.66 -11.13 -10.38
N HIS A 177 -4.61 -10.47 -9.68
CA HIS A 177 -4.53 -10.20 -8.26
C HIS A 177 -5.48 -11.06 -7.44
N PHE A 178 -6.72 -11.25 -7.87
CA PHE A 178 -7.78 -11.91 -7.09
C PHE A 178 -8.15 -13.32 -7.60
N ASP A 179 -7.42 -13.90 -8.55
CA ASP A 179 -7.64 -15.30 -8.93
C ASP A 179 -7.36 -16.23 -7.77
N TYR A 180 -8.33 -17.06 -7.39
CA TYR A 180 -8.24 -17.90 -6.20
C TYR A 180 -7.04 -18.86 -6.22
N LYS A 181 -6.80 -19.55 -7.36
CA LYS A 181 -5.73 -20.54 -7.45
C LYS A 181 -4.36 -19.87 -7.28
N ARG A 182 -4.13 -18.78 -8.01
CA ARG A 182 -2.89 -17.98 -7.89
C ARG A 182 -2.73 -17.37 -6.52
N SER A 183 -3.81 -16.89 -5.91
CA SER A 183 -3.82 -16.34 -4.56
C SER A 183 -3.41 -17.39 -3.53
N ALA A 184 -3.99 -18.60 -3.61
CA ALA A 184 -3.62 -19.70 -2.73
C ALA A 184 -2.15 -20.08 -2.89
N GLU A 185 -1.65 -20.23 -4.12
CA GLU A 185 -0.25 -20.55 -4.40
C GLU A 185 0.70 -19.48 -3.80
N ARG A 186 0.39 -18.19 -3.96
CA ARG A 186 1.18 -17.10 -3.37
C ARG A 186 1.19 -17.13 -1.84
N VAL A 187 0.02 -17.31 -1.22
CA VAL A 187 -0.09 -17.37 0.25
C VAL A 187 0.71 -18.53 0.82
N LEU A 188 0.58 -19.72 0.22
CA LEU A 188 1.34 -20.91 0.64
C LEU A 188 2.84 -20.70 0.50
N ALA A 189 3.29 -20.12 -0.61
CA ALA A 189 4.70 -19.82 -0.86
C ALA A 189 5.24 -18.76 0.11
N ALA A 190 4.53 -17.64 0.30
CA ALA A 190 4.95 -16.56 1.18
C ALA A 190 5.08 -17.01 2.65
N GLN A 191 4.20 -17.92 3.09
CA GLN A 191 4.18 -18.43 4.45
C GLN A 191 4.94 -19.76 4.63
N SER A 192 5.48 -20.31 3.55
CA SER A 192 6.23 -21.58 3.57
C SER A 192 5.43 -22.74 4.21
N VAL A 193 4.13 -22.81 3.96
CA VAL A 193 3.22 -23.85 4.44
C VAL A 193 2.66 -24.68 3.30
N ALA A 194 2.29 -25.94 3.58
CA ALA A 194 1.75 -26.85 2.58
C ALA A 194 0.24 -26.68 2.36
N GLU A 195 -0.48 -26.22 3.38
CA GLU A 195 -1.93 -26.18 3.37
C GLU A 195 -2.48 -24.87 3.97
N LEU A 196 -3.58 -24.35 3.40
CA LEU A 196 -4.26 -23.15 3.87
C LEU A 196 -4.84 -23.31 5.30
N GLY A 197 -5.15 -24.56 5.70
CA GLY A 197 -5.64 -24.86 7.04
C GLY A 197 -4.66 -24.49 8.14
N ALA A 198 -3.35 -24.60 7.89
CA ALA A 198 -2.32 -24.19 8.84
C ALA A 198 -2.35 -22.68 9.17
N LEU A 199 -2.94 -21.88 8.29
CA LEU A 199 -3.11 -20.43 8.43
C LEU A 199 -4.54 -20.03 8.84
N GLY A 200 -5.42 -21.01 9.16
CA GLY A 200 -6.82 -20.73 9.42
C GLY A 200 -7.61 -20.22 8.21
N LEU A 201 -7.12 -20.44 6.98
CA LEU A 201 -7.71 -19.96 5.74
C LEU A 201 -8.56 -21.01 5.03
N GLU A 202 -8.70 -22.22 5.56
CA GLU A 202 -9.54 -23.25 5.00
C GLU A 202 -11.01 -22.80 4.91
N GLY A 203 -11.64 -22.98 3.74
CA GLY A 203 -13.01 -22.56 3.49
C GLY A 203 -13.24 -21.04 3.41
N ARG A 204 -12.21 -20.21 3.54
CA ARG A 204 -12.27 -18.74 3.49
C ARG A 204 -11.76 -18.20 2.14
N LYS A 205 -12.39 -18.65 1.05
CA LYS A 205 -11.95 -18.39 -0.32
C LYS A 205 -11.70 -16.90 -0.60
N GLU A 206 -12.66 -16.05 -0.21
CA GLU A 206 -12.59 -14.60 -0.46
C GLU A 206 -11.46 -13.92 0.33
N LEU A 207 -11.16 -14.41 1.52
CA LEU A 207 -10.01 -13.93 2.30
C LEU A 207 -8.68 -14.37 1.65
N VAL A 208 -8.60 -15.59 1.14
CA VAL A 208 -7.42 -16.05 0.37
C VAL A 208 -7.18 -15.17 -0.85
N GLN A 209 -8.25 -14.77 -1.56
CA GLN A 209 -8.16 -13.88 -2.71
C GLN A 209 -7.67 -12.47 -2.30
N ALA A 210 -8.14 -11.93 -1.18
CA ALA A 210 -7.64 -10.67 -0.65
C ALA A 210 -6.16 -10.75 -0.25
N CYS A 211 -5.75 -11.81 0.46
CA CYS A 211 -4.34 -12.05 0.80
C CYS A 211 -3.46 -12.16 -0.46
N GLY A 212 -3.93 -12.91 -1.47
CA GLY A 212 -3.21 -13.06 -2.73
C GLY A 212 -3.06 -11.77 -3.50
N ALA A 213 -4.06 -10.87 -3.44
CA ALA A 213 -3.98 -9.55 -4.05
C ALA A 213 -2.92 -8.65 -3.38
N LEU A 214 -2.83 -8.67 -2.04
CA LEU A 214 -1.75 -7.99 -1.31
C LEU A 214 -0.38 -8.48 -1.76
N LEU A 215 -0.18 -9.79 -1.76
CA LEU A 215 1.10 -10.39 -2.14
C LEU A 215 1.47 -10.06 -3.59
N ALA A 216 0.52 -10.16 -4.53
CA ALA A 216 0.74 -9.80 -5.92
C ALA A 216 1.17 -8.34 -6.08
N TYR A 217 0.55 -7.45 -5.33
CA TYR A 217 0.86 -6.02 -5.38
C TYR A 217 2.22 -5.71 -4.75
N LEU A 218 2.56 -6.36 -3.63
CA LEU A 218 3.87 -6.24 -3.00
C LEU A 218 5.00 -6.75 -3.93
N GLU A 219 4.81 -7.89 -4.58
CA GLU A 219 5.77 -8.42 -5.57
C GLU A 219 6.02 -7.43 -6.71
N GLN A 220 4.96 -6.76 -7.19
CA GLN A 220 5.07 -5.77 -8.28
C GLN A 220 5.70 -4.44 -7.85
N THR A 221 5.43 -3.98 -6.64
CA THR A 221 5.87 -2.67 -6.17
C THR A 221 7.22 -2.70 -5.47
N GLN A 222 7.45 -3.70 -4.64
CA GLN A 222 8.71 -3.79 -3.88
C GLN A 222 9.84 -4.47 -4.66
N MET A 223 9.51 -5.20 -5.73
CA MET A 223 10.47 -6.00 -6.52
C MET A 223 11.36 -6.89 -5.65
N GLN A 224 10.87 -7.24 -4.47
CA GLN A 224 11.54 -8.06 -3.46
C GLN A 224 10.65 -9.22 -3.03
N ASP A 225 11.28 -10.23 -2.46
CA ASP A 225 10.63 -11.43 -1.92
C ASP A 225 9.79 -11.07 -0.69
N THR A 226 8.57 -11.57 -0.59
CA THR A 226 7.65 -11.38 0.54
C THR A 226 8.02 -12.20 1.78
N LYS A 227 9.22 -12.76 1.84
CA LYS A 227 9.73 -13.62 2.94
C LYS A 227 9.86 -12.93 4.29
N HIS A 228 9.84 -11.60 4.32
CA HIS A 228 9.90 -10.83 5.57
C HIS A 228 8.55 -10.72 6.29
N LEU A 229 7.47 -11.19 5.67
CA LEU A 229 6.15 -11.14 6.29
C LEU A 229 6.07 -12.08 7.50
N ALA A 230 5.52 -11.58 8.60
CA ALA A 230 5.21 -12.35 9.78
C ALA A 230 4.19 -13.48 9.46
N PRO A 231 3.97 -14.45 10.34
CA PRO A 231 2.87 -15.39 10.18
C PRO A 231 1.54 -14.68 10.04
N PHE A 232 0.71 -15.14 9.09
CA PHE A 232 -0.62 -14.55 8.86
C PHE A 232 -1.52 -14.73 10.07
N GLU A 233 -2.20 -13.66 10.47
CA GLU A 233 -3.12 -13.65 11.61
C GLU A 233 -4.58 -13.55 11.13
N PRO A 234 -5.34 -14.67 11.08
CA PRO A 234 -6.75 -14.63 10.77
C PRO A 234 -7.55 -14.11 11.96
N LEU A 235 -8.27 -13.01 11.80
CA LEU A 235 -9.15 -12.50 12.84
C LEU A 235 -10.49 -13.23 12.80
N ASP A 236 -10.89 -13.77 13.95
CA ASP A 236 -12.20 -14.36 14.15
C ASP A 236 -13.13 -13.37 14.85
N LEU A 237 -14.12 -12.87 14.10
CA LEU A 237 -15.08 -11.88 14.62
C LEU A 237 -15.95 -12.41 15.75
N GLY A 238 -16.07 -13.73 15.90
CA GLY A 238 -16.79 -14.36 17.00
C GLY A 238 -16.10 -14.18 18.36
N GLN A 239 -14.81 -13.85 18.37
CA GLN A 239 -14.00 -13.65 19.58
C GLN A 239 -13.77 -12.16 19.92
N HIS A 240 -14.21 -11.24 19.06
CA HIS A 240 -13.99 -9.81 19.23
C HIS A 240 -15.30 -9.07 19.44
N LEU A 241 -15.34 -8.17 20.42
CA LEU A 241 -16.43 -7.25 20.60
C LEU A 241 -16.35 -6.16 19.54
N LEU A 242 -17.32 -6.15 18.61
CA LEU A 242 -17.47 -5.05 17.67
C LEU A 242 -18.11 -3.86 18.37
N ILE A 243 -17.34 -2.82 18.57
CA ILE A 243 -17.82 -1.54 19.08
C ILE A 243 -17.95 -0.61 17.86
N ASP A 244 -19.16 -0.10 17.62
CA ASP A 244 -19.37 0.90 16.59
C ASP A 244 -18.74 2.25 16.96
N ASP A 245 -18.49 3.11 15.97
CA ASP A 245 -17.81 4.40 16.15
C ASP A 245 -18.54 5.32 17.16
N VAL A 246 -19.86 5.22 17.27
CA VAL A 246 -20.66 6.00 18.20
C VAL A 246 -20.44 5.51 19.63
N THR A 247 -20.45 4.20 19.81
CA THR A 247 -20.20 3.55 21.10
C THR A 247 -18.76 3.75 21.55
N GLU A 248 -17.78 3.60 20.64
CA GLU A 248 -16.36 3.87 20.88
C GLU A 248 -16.14 5.31 21.36
N ARG A 249 -16.78 6.26 20.67
CA ARG A 249 -16.73 7.69 21.02
C ARG A 249 -17.40 7.98 22.37
N ASN A 250 -18.55 7.38 22.63
CA ASN A 250 -19.29 7.59 23.86
C ASN A 250 -18.64 6.92 25.09
N LEU A 251 -17.95 5.81 24.87
CA LEU A 251 -17.22 5.11 25.94
C LEU A 251 -15.80 5.67 26.17
N GLU A 252 -15.34 6.62 25.31
CA GLU A 252 -14.00 7.23 25.37
C GLU A 252 -12.85 6.21 25.43
N LEU A 253 -13.03 5.01 24.82
CA LEU A 253 -12.08 3.90 24.95
C LEU A 253 -10.72 4.21 24.33
N PHE A 254 -10.68 5.00 23.26
CA PHE A 254 -9.45 5.31 22.51
C PHE A 254 -9.22 6.81 22.28
N ARG A 255 -10.26 7.65 22.40
CA ARG A 255 -10.16 9.11 22.25
C ARG A 255 -11.09 9.81 23.24
N ARG A 256 -10.58 10.77 23.99
CA ARG A 256 -11.42 11.66 24.77
C ARG A 256 -12.22 12.59 23.86
N LEU A 257 -13.40 13.01 24.32
CA LEU A 257 -14.24 14.01 23.65
C LEU A 257 -13.52 15.36 23.44
N ASP A 258 -12.47 15.64 24.23
CA ASP A 258 -11.63 16.84 24.15
C ASP A 258 -10.50 16.75 23.10
N GLY A 259 -10.43 15.67 22.32
CA GLY A 259 -9.44 15.47 21.25
C GLY A 259 -8.04 15.06 21.73
N ARG A 260 -7.82 14.84 23.02
CA ARG A 260 -6.55 14.34 23.54
C ARG A 260 -6.50 12.82 23.43
N LYS A 261 -5.42 12.29 22.84
CA LYS A 261 -5.16 10.84 22.78
C LYS A 261 -4.91 10.30 24.19
N GLU A 262 -5.77 9.45 24.72
CA GLU A 262 -5.37 8.58 25.81
C GLU A 262 -4.56 7.42 25.28
N ILE A 263 -3.37 7.23 25.87
CA ILE A 263 -2.62 5.98 25.71
C ILE A 263 -3.34 4.97 26.60
N GLY A 264 -4.27 4.23 26.03
CA GLY A 264 -4.91 3.14 26.74
C GLY A 264 -3.84 2.15 27.18
N ARG A 265 -3.67 1.99 28.49
CA ARG A 265 -2.98 0.83 29.04
C ARG A 265 -3.88 -0.38 28.83
N ALA A 266 -3.76 -1.03 27.69
CA ALA A 266 -4.20 -2.40 27.54
C ALA A 266 -3.16 -3.28 28.23
N HIS A 267 -3.33 -3.48 29.52
CA HIS A 267 -2.82 -4.66 30.20
C HIS A 267 -3.92 -5.72 30.10
N VAL A 268 -3.74 -6.70 29.25
CA VAL A 268 -3.85 -8.13 29.59
C VAL A 268 -3.08 -8.90 28.54
#